data_e087b63cd984db18402b443c79b23bab
#
_entry.id   e087b63cd984db18402b443c79b23bab
#
_cell.length_a   1.000
_cell.length_b   1.000
_cell.length_c   1.000
_cell.angle_alpha   90.00
_cell.angle_beta   90.00
_cell.angle_gamma   90.00
#
_symmetry.space_group_name_H-M   'P 1'
#
loop_
_entity.id
_entity.type
_entity.pdbx_description
1 polymer ?
#
loop_
_entity_poly.entity_id
_entity_poly.type
_entity_poly.pdbx_seq_one_letter_code
_entity_poly.pdbx_strand_id
1 'polypeptide(L)'
;MFISGVHSHERNIILKYCVGQGINVFVIPRVGDVIMSGSQPMHMFHLPVLRVGRYMASPEYLFVKRLMDIVVSLVGLVILSPLFLITAIAVKSDGGPAFYKQVRLTKDGKPFEILKFRSMRVDAEKDGVARLSTGDKDDRITKVGHVIRACRLDELPQLLNILKGDLSIVGPRPERPEIAAQYCEEMPEFALRLQAKAGLTGYAQVYGKYNTTPYDKLQMDLMYIAHPSLIEDLKICLLYTSDAADDK
;
A
#
# COMPACT_ATOMS: atom_id res chain seq x y z
N MET A 1 14.66 7.38 -24.06
CA MET A 1 13.56 6.88 -24.90
C MET A 1 12.50 6.27 -24.00
N PHE A 2 11.21 6.44 -24.28
CA PHE A 2 10.09 5.86 -23.53
C PHE A 2 9.37 4.82 -24.40
N ILE A 3 9.12 3.60 -23.86
CA ILE A 3 8.47 2.50 -24.58
C ILE A 3 7.21 2.10 -23.82
N SER A 4 6.06 2.18 -24.48
CA SER A 4 4.76 1.76 -23.96
C SER A 4 3.93 1.07 -25.05
N GLY A 5 3.10 0.09 -24.69
CA GLY A 5 2.17 -0.57 -25.62
C GLY A 5 2.77 -1.52 -26.65
N VAL A 6 4.09 -1.79 -26.60
CA VAL A 6 4.79 -2.64 -27.55
C VAL A 6 4.77 -4.12 -27.10
N HIS A 7 4.62 -5.06 -28.04
CA HIS A 7 4.72 -6.50 -27.76
C HIS A 7 6.09 -6.90 -27.20
N SER A 8 6.13 -7.92 -26.35
CA SER A 8 7.36 -8.32 -25.63
C SER A 8 8.53 -8.63 -26.56
N HIS A 9 8.28 -9.24 -27.73
CA HIS A 9 9.33 -9.57 -28.70
C HIS A 9 9.97 -8.32 -29.29
N GLU A 10 9.17 -7.40 -29.82
CA GLU A 10 9.61 -6.14 -30.39
C GLU A 10 10.28 -5.24 -29.35
N ARG A 11 9.68 -5.17 -28.15
CA ARG A 11 10.24 -4.45 -27.01
C ARG A 11 11.66 -4.93 -26.70
N ASN A 12 11.89 -6.26 -26.68
CA ASN A 12 13.21 -6.82 -26.41
C ASN A 12 14.24 -6.48 -27.50
N ILE A 13 13.83 -6.41 -28.76
CA ILE A 13 14.70 -5.96 -29.85
C ILE A 13 15.10 -4.50 -29.64
N ILE A 14 14.14 -3.64 -29.40
CA ILE A 14 14.38 -2.20 -29.16
C ILE A 14 15.29 -2.00 -27.95
N LEU A 15 15.03 -2.71 -26.84
CA LEU A 15 15.86 -2.63 -25.64
C LEU A 15 17.31 -2.98 -25.92
N LYS A 16 17.56 -4.10 -26.59
CA LYS A 16 18.93 -4.54 -26.95
C LYS A 16 19.65 -3.49 -27.81
N TYR A 17 18.96 -2.93 -28.81
CA TYR A 17 19.51 -1.88 -29.64
C TYR A 17 19.86 -0.63 -28.85
N CYS A 18 18.92 -0.12 -28.04
CA CYS A 18 19.13 1.10 -27.24
C CYS A 18 20.27 0.92 -26.22
N VAL A 19 20.32 -0.21 -25.52
CA VAL A 19 21.42 -0.50 -24.59
C VAL A 19 22.75 -0.56 -25.33
N GLY A 20 22.81 -1.19 -26.51
CA GLY A 20 24.01 -1.22 -27.32
C GLY A 20 24.48 0.16 -27.82
N GLN A 21 23.57 1.11 -27.97
CA GLN A 21 23.85 2.51 -28.31
C GLN A 21 24.03 3.45 -27.10
N GLY A 22 24.01 2.93 -25.87
CA GLY A 22 24.11 3.75 -24.66
C GLY A 22 22.90 4.65 -24.41
N ILE A 23 21.74 4.35 -24.99
CA ILE A 23 20.51 5.12 -24.85
C ILE A 23 19.73 4.63 -23.62
N ASN A 24 19.43 5.54 -22.68
CA ASN A 24 18.55 5.23 -21.54
C ASN A 24 17.11 5.02 -22.02
N VAL A 25 16.51 3.91 -21.59
CA VAL A 25 15.15 3.52 -21.95
C VAL A 25 14.28 3.40 -20.70
N PHE A 26 13.12 4.03 -20.74
CA PHE A 26 12.08 3.90 -19.72
C PHE A 26 10.96 3.01 -20.26
N VAL A 27 10.60 1.99 -19.52
CA VAL A 27 9.60 0.99 -19.90
C VAL A 27 8.56 0.87 -18.81
N ILE A 28 7.27 0.85 -19.17
CA ILE A 28 6.22 0.45 -18.24
C ILE A 28 6.29 -1.07 -18.10
N PRO A 29 6.66 -1.61 -16.90
CA PRO A 29 6.80 -3.05 -16.74
C PRO A 29 5.43 -3.72 -16.73
N ARG A 30 5.33 -4.94 -17.22
CA ARG A 30 4.18 -5.82 -16.97
C ARG A 30 4.40 -6.60 -15.68
N VAL A 31 3.35 -7.20 -15.13
CA VAL A 31 3.45 -8.03 -13.90
C VAL A 31 4.56 -9.08 -14.03
N GLY A 32 4.67 -9.76 -15.18
CA GLY A 32 5.74 -10.72 -15.43
C GLY A 32 7.14 -10.11 -15.40
N ASP A 33 7.33 -8.89 -15.89
CA ASP A 33 8.62 -8.19 -15.86
C ASP A 33 9.02 -7.86 -14.41
N VAL A 34 8.05 -7.44 -13.59
CA VAL A 34 8.28 -7.15 -12.17
C VAL A 34 8.65 -8.42 -11.41
N ILE A 35 7.94 -9.54 -11.65
CA ILE A 35 8.27 -10.84 -11.06
C ILE A 35 9.69 -11.26 -11.44
N MET A 36 10.06 -11.12 -12.72
CA MET A 36 11.41 -11.46 -13.21
C MET A 36 12.48 -10.56 -12.59
N SER A 37 12.20 -9.28 -12.33
CA SER A 37 13.18 -8.37 -11.70
C SER A 37 13.54 -8.77 -10.27
N GLY A 38 12.62 -9.42 -9.55
CA GLY A 38 12.85 -9.96 -8.20
C GLY A 38 13.45 -11.37 -8.18
N SER A 39 13.77 -11.96 -9.35
CA SER A 39 14.32 -13.31 -9.45
C SER A 39 15.78 -13.38 -9.00
N GLN A 40 16.19 -14.54 -8.50
CA GLN A 40 17.57 -14.80 -8.07
C GLN A 40 18.35 -15.52 -9.18
N PRO A 41 19.50 -14.99 -9.63
CA PRO A 41 20.36 -15.71 -10.56
C PRO A 41 21.00 -16.92 -9.87
N MET A 42 20.99 -18.04 -10.54
CA MET A 42 21.66 -19.27 -10.07
C MET A 42 22.21 -20.06 -11.27
N HIS A 43 23.09 -20.99 -10.98
CA HIS A 43 23.65 -21.91 -11.98
C HIS A 43 23.10 -23.31 -11.74
N MET A 44 22.58 -23.92 -12.79
CA MET A 44 22.10 -25.32 -12.73
C MET A 44 22.55 -26.01 -14.04
N PHE A 45 23.18 -27.18 -13.92
CA PHE A 45 23.67 -27.97 -15.07
C PHE A 45 24.53 -27.14 -16.06
N HIS A 46 25.44 -26.31 -15.54
CA HIS A 46 26.28 -25.37 -16.33
C HIS A 46 25.52 -24.29 -17.10
N LEU A 47 24.22 -24.12 -16.84
CA LEU A 47 23.41 -23.09 -17.45
C LEU A 47 23.11 -21.98 -16.45
N PRO A 48 23.13 -20.70 -16.86
CA PRO A 48 22.60 -19.61 -16.07
C PRO A 48 21.07 -19.70 -16.06
N VAL A 49 20.47 -19.83 -14.88
CA VAL A 49 19.02 -19.88 -14.70
C VAL A 49 18.57 -18.81 -13.72
N LEU A 50 17.34 -18.35 -13.86
CA LEU A 50 16.70 -17.45 -12.91
C LEU A 50 15.72 -18.24 -12.06
N ARG A 51 15.94 -18.25 -10.76
CA ARG A 51 14.99 -18.80 -9.82
C ARG A 51 13.87 -17.78 -9.60
N VAL A 52 12.71 -18.06 -10.15
CA VAL A 52 11.47 -17.30 -9.93
C VAL A 52 10.65 -18.04 -8.88
N GLY A 53 10.23 -17.35 -7.86
CA GLY A 53 9.43 -17.93 -6.79
C GLY A 53 8.72 -16.86 -5.99
N ARG A 54 8.00 -17.29 -4.96
CA ARG A 54 7.41 -16.34 -4.01
C ARG A 54 8.54 -15.48 -3.41
N TYR A 55 8.35 -14.18 -3.43
CA TYR A 55 9.35 -13.27 -2.88
C TYR A 55 9.49 -13.47 -1.36
N MET A 56 10.72 -13.57 -0.89
CA MET A 56 11.04 -13.67 0.53
C MET A 56 12.09 -12.60 0.87
N ALA A 57 11.67 -11.60 1.62
CA ALA A 57 12.59 -10.60 2.16
C ALA A 57 13.60 -11.28 3.11
N SER A 58 14.83 -10.75 3.18
CA SER A 58 15.83 -11.29 4.11
C SER A 58 15.38 -11.15 5.57
N PRO A 59 15.72 -12.09 6.45
CA PRO A 59 15.36 -12.03 7.86
C PRO A 59 15.88 -10.76 8.54
N GLU A 60 17.08 -10.32 8.17
CA GLU A 60 17.71 -9.11 8.69
C GLU A 60 16.90 -7.87 8.35
N TYR A 61 16.47 -7.73 7.08
CA TYR A 61 15.59 -6.65 6.66
C TYR A 61 14.28 -6.66 7.45
N LEU A 62 13.65 -7.83 7.59
CA LEU A 62 12.38 -7.96 8.30
C LEU A 62 12.51 -7.60 9.78
N PHE A 63 13.65 -7.96 10.41
CA PHE A 63 13.93 -7.62 11.80
C PHE A 63 14.10 -6.11 11.98
N VAL A 64 14.96 -5.47 11.17
CA VAL A 64 15.20 -4.03 11.26
C VAL A 64 13.94 -3.24 10.93
N LYS A 65 13.20 -3.66 9.87
CA LYS A 65 11.91 -3.05 9.52
C LYS A 65 10.92 -3.13 10.68
N ARG A 66 10.83 -4.28 11.35
CA ARG A 66 9.93 -4.45 12.51
C ARG A 66 10.34 -3.55 13.68
N LEU A 67 11.63 -3.44 13.94
CA LEU A 67 12.14 -2.54 14.99
C LEU A 67 11.78 -1.07 14.66
N MET A 68 11.99 -0.64 13.43
CA MET A 68 11.59 0.70 12.96
C MET A 68 10.07 0.92 13.09
N ASP A 69 9.25 -0.03 12.67
CA ASP A 69 7.79 0.02 12.80
C ASP A 69 7.38 0.27 14.27
N ILE A 70 7.98 -0.47 15.22
CA ILE A 70 7.68 -0.33 16.64
C ILE A 70 8.13 1.04 17.18
N VAL A 71 9.38 1.44 16.90
CA VAL A 71 9.94 2.69 17.42
C VAL A 71 9.16 3.89 16.89
N VAL A 72 8.95 3.95 15.57
CA VAL A 72 8.23 5.09 14.95
C VAL A 72 6.78 5.15 15.43
N SER A 73 6.11 4.01 15.53
CA SER A 73 4.71 3.98 16.00
C SER A 73 4.60 4.37 17.47
N LEU A 74 5.52 3.92 18.33
CA LEU A 74 5.52 4.26 19.75
C LEU A 74 5.79 5.75 19.96
N VAL A 75 6.83 6.29 19.31
CA VAL A 75 7.18 7.71 19.35
C VAL A 75 6.03 8.55 18.79
N GLY A 76 5.45 8.13 17.66
CA GLY A 76 4.29 8.79 17.06
C GLY A 76 3.10 8.84 18.01
N LEU A 77 2.75 7.74 18.67
CA LEU A 77 1.64 7.69 19.64
C LEU A 77 1.89 8.61 20.85
N VAL A 78 3.12 8.67 21.37
CA VAL A 78 3.47 9.54 22.49
C VAL A 78 3.35 11.01 22.08
N ILE A 79 3.99 11.41 20.98
CA ILE A 79 3.99 12.80 20.51
C ILE A 79 2.57 13.25 20.11
N LEU A 80 1.83 12.41 19.41
CA LEU A 80 0.50 12.73 18.90
C LEU A 80 -0.62 12.43 19.90
N SER A 81 -0.29 11.99 21.14
CA SER A 81 -1.30 11.64 22.17
C SER A 81 -2.28 12.77 22.48
N PRO A 82 -1.88 14.07 22.59
CA PRO A 82 -2.85 15.14 22.80
C PRO A 82 -3.82 15.30 21.63
N LEU A 83 -3.28 15.22 20.40
CA LEU A 83 -4.08 15.31 19.17
C LEU A 83 -5.03 14.12 19.04
N PHE A 84 -4.58 12.93 19.43
CA PHE A 84 -5.38 11.71 19.46
C PHE A 84 -6.59 11.88 20.41
N LEU A 85 -6.37 12.45 21.59
CA LEU A 85 -7.43 12.71 22.57
C LEU A 85 -8.43 13.74 22.06
N ILE A 86 -7.95 14.87 21.53
CA ILE A 86 -8.79 15.93 20.95
C ILE A 86 -9.65 15.36 19.83
N THR A 87 -9.05 14.59 18.91
CA THR A 87 -9.78 13.95 17.79
C THR A 87 -10.82 12.97 18.30
N ALA A 88 -10.49 12.15 19.31
CA ALA A 88 -11.44 11.21 19.91
C ALA A 88 -12.66 11.92 20.52
N ILE A 89 -12.45 13.03 21.23
CA ILE A 89 -13.52 13.85 21.79
C ILE A 89 -14.37 14.48 20.69
N ALA A 90 -13.73 15.07 19.67
CA ALA A 90 -14.42 15.70 18.55
C ALA A 90 -15.29 14.70 17.76
N VAL A 91 -14.79 13.49 17.49
CA VAL A 91 -15.57 12.44 16.81
C VAL A 91 -16.72 11.95 17.67
N LYS A 92 -16.50 11.84 19.00
CA LYS A 92 -17.55 11.42 19.93
C LYS A 92 -18.69 12.44 20.05
N SER A 93 -18.42 13.73 19.82
CA SER A 93 -19.45 14.78 19.87
C SER A 93 -20.52 14.65 18.76
N ASP A 94 -20.20 13.99 17.64
CA ASP A 94 -21.16 13.66 16.57
C ASP A 94 -22.13 12.51 16.94
N GLY A 95 -22.05 11.97 18.16
CA GLY A 95 -22.83 10.81 18.65
C GLY A 95 -22.26 9.48 18.15
N GLY A 96 -22.16 8.48 19.02
CA GLY A 96 -21.67 7.13 18.73
C GLY A 96 -20.18 6.90 19.07
N PRO A 97 -19.58 5.77 18.66
CA PRO A 97 -18.23 5.39 19.03
C PRO A 97 -17.18 6.27 18.36
N ALA A 98 -16.07 6.57 19.05
CA ALA A 98 -14.95 7.33 18.49
C ALA A 98 -14.18 6.52 17.45
N PHE A 99 -14.08 5.21 17.65
CA PHE A 99 -13.33 4.30 16.76
C PHE A 99 -14.26 3.51 15.85
N TYR A 100 -13.76 3.28 14.65
CA TYR A 100 -14.33 2.40 13.65
C TYR A 100 -13.35 1.27 13.37
N LYS A 101 -13.88 0.06 13.27
CA LYS A 101 -13.13 -1.14 12.95
C LYS A 101 -13.64 -1.72 11.64
N GLN A 102 -12.73 -2.19 10.80
CA GLN A 102 -13.07 -2.84 9.54
C GLN A 102 -12.11 -3.98 9.26
N VAL A 103 -12.64 -5.10 8.82
CA VAL A 103 -11.80 -6.24 8.41
C VAL A 103 -11.06 -5.90 7.13
N ARG A 104 -9.77 -6.19 7.13
CA ARG A 104 -8.85 -6.01 6.00
C ARG A 104 -7.94 -7.22 5.88
N LEU A 105 -7.31 -7.39 4.71
CA LEU A 105 -6.34 -8.46 4.47
C LEU A 105 -4.92 -7.94 4.64
N THR A 106 -4.07 -8.75 5.29
CA THR A 106 -2.62 -8.54 5.38
C THR A 106 -1.87 -9.71 4.75
N LYS A 107 -0.60 -9.87 5.05
CA LYS A 107 0.25 -10.95 4.50
C LYS A 107 -0.44 -12.31 4.57
N ASP A 108 -0.30 -13.09 3.50
CA ASP A 108 -0.87 -14.44 3.35
C ASP A 108 -2.41 -14.48 3.37
N GLY A 109 -3.05 -13.34 3.08
CA GLY A 109 -4.51 -13.23 3.09
C GLY A 109 -5.12 -13.30 4.50
N LYS A 110 -4.33 -13.10 5.56
CA LYS A 110 -4.83 -13.12 6.93
C LYS A 110 -5.73 -11.92 7.19
N PRO A 111 -6.94 -12.11 7.69
CA PRO A 111 -7.82 -11.01 8.07
C PRO A 111 -7.34 -10.35 9.38
N PHE A 112 -7.44 -9.03 9.47
CA PHE A 112 -7.24 -8.26 10.69
C PHE A 112 -8.21 -7.07 10.75
N GLU A 113 -8.46 -6.54 11.95
CA GLU A 113 -9.29 -5.35 12.14
C GLU A 113 -8.42 -4.09 12.07
N ILE A 114 -8.55 -3.31 10.99
CA ILE A 114 -7.94 -1.99 10.93
C ILE A 114 -8.71 -1.01 11.82
N LEU A 115 -7.97 -0.21 12.59
CA LEU A 115 -8.52 0.80 13.49
C LEU A 115 -8.46 2.18 12.82
N LYS A 116 -9.57 2.92 12.86
CA LYS A 116 -9.64 4.31 12.40
C LYS A 116 -10.50 5.13 13.36
N PHE A 117 -10.33 6.45 13.36
CA PHE A 117 -11.39 7.30 13.89
C PHE A 117 -12.60 7.26 12.96
N ARG A 118 -13.78 7.25 13.53
CA ARG A 118 -15.01 7.28 12.75
C ARG A 118 -15.17 8.64 12.07
N SER A 119 -15.18 8.63 10.74
CA SER A 119 -15.38 9.81 9.89
C SER A 119 -16.73 9.84 9.18
N MET A 120 -17.50 8.74 9.28
CA MET A 120 -18.83 8.61 8.67
C MET A 120 -19.90 8.41 9.73
N ARG A 121 -21.17 8.63 9.34
CA ARG A 121 -22.33 8.37 10.20
C ARG A 121 -22.38 6.91 10.64
N VAL A 122 -22.96 6.62 11.79
CA VAL A 122 -23.09 5.26 12.32
C VAL A 122 -23.89 4.35 11.39
N ASP A 123 -24.77 4.93 10.58
CA ASP A 123 -25.65 4.25 9.62
C ASP A 123 -25.14 4.22 8.18
N ALA A 124 -23.92 4.62 7.94
CA ALA A 124 -23.35 4.76 6.60
C ALA A 124 -23.34 3.48 5.75
N GLU A 125 -23.32 2.30 6.37
CA GLU A 125 -23.33 0.98 5.71
C GLU A 125 -24.39 0.05 6.34
N LYS A 126 -25.59 0.59 6.69
CA LYS A 126 -26.68 -0.24 7.26
C LYS A 126 -27.18 -1.34 6.32
N ASP A 127 -27.02 -1.17 5.04
CA ASP A 127 -27.39 -2.15 4.02
C ASP A 127 -26.36 -3.30 3.86
N GLY A 128 -25.25 -3.26 4.61
CA GLY A 128 -24.20 -4.28 4.57
C GLY A 128 -23.40 -4.34 3.27
N VAL A 129 -23.66 -3.41 2.32
CA VAL A 129 -22.95 -3.39 1.04
C VAL A 129 -21.65 -2.60 1.17
N ALA A 130 -20.53 -3.25 0.86
CA ALA A 130 -19.22 -2.63 0.84
C ALA A 130 -19.13 -1.63 -0.34
N ARG A 131 -19.16 -0.32 -0.05
CA ARG A 131 -19.03 0.73 -1.06
C ARG A 131 -17.70 1.46 -0.90
N LEU A 132 -17.06 1.73 -2.04
CA LEU A 132 -15.94 2.66 -2.07
C LEU A 132 -16.44 4.07 -1.74
N SER A 133 -15.63 4.85 -1.02
CA SER A 133 -15.94 6.25 -0.79
C SER A 133 -15.82 7.03 -2.09
N THR A 134 -16.79 7.91 -2.35
CA THR A 134 -16.83 8.79 -3.55
C THR A 134 -15.97 10.05 -3.35
N GLY A 135 -15.08 10.08 -2.36
CA GLY A 135 -14.25 11.24 -2.03
C GLY A 135 -14.97 12.25 -1.15
N ASP A 136 -14.64 13.54 -1.30
CA ASP A 136 -15.12 14.62 -0.42
C ASP A 136 -16.61 14.93 -0.56
N LYS A 137 -17.25 14.49 -1.64
CA LYS A 137 -18.69 14.67 -1.90
C LYS A 137 -19.57 13.55 -1.32
N ASP A 138 -19.00 12.64 -0.53
CA ASP A 138 -19.72 11.55 0.09
C ASP A 138 -20.58 12.07 1.28
N ASP A 139 -21.91 12.08 1.11
CA ASP A 139 -22.89 12.58 2.10
C ASP A 139 -22.93 11.78 3.42
N ARG A 140 -22.29 10.62 3.43
CA ARG A 140 -22.12 9.78 4.64
C ARG A 140 -21.08 10.34 5.61
N ILE A 141 -20.22 11.27 5.17
CA ILE A 141 -19.14 11.85 5.99
C ILE A 141 -19.72 12.89 6.94
N THR A 142 -19.33 12.84 8.22
CA THR A 142 -19.74 13.85 9.21
C THR A 142 -18.93 15.14 9.02
N LYS A 143 -19.39 16.26 9.61
CA LYS A 143 -18.65 17.54 9.57
C LYS A 143 -17.25 17.41 10.17
N VAL A 144 -17.13 16.73 11.32
CA VAL A 144 -15.83 16.40 11.92
C VAL A 144 -15.06 15.43 11.05
N GLY A 145 -15.76 14.48 10.41
CA GLY A 145 -15.19 13.52 9.47
C GLY A 145 -14.47 14.17 8.30
N HIS A 146 -15.02 15.22 7.70
CA HIS A 146 -14.36 15.96 6.62
C HIS A 146 -13.01 16.54 7.07
N VAL A 147 -12.97 17.17 8.26
CA VAL A 147 -11.74 17.78 8.80
C VAL A 147 -10.68 16.71 9.07
N ILE A 148 -11.04 15.63 9.79
CA ILE A 148 -10.05 14.60 10.14
C ILE A 148 -9.55 13.81 8.93
N ARG A 149 -10.37 13.64 7.87
CA ARG A 149 -9.94 13.02 6.61
C ARG A 149 -9.00 13.92 5.81
N ALA A 150 -9.31 15.22 5.71
CA ALA A 150 -8.45 16.18 5.03
C ALA A 150 -7.03 16.25 5.64
N CYS A 151 -6.93 16.06 6.98
CA CYS A 151 -5.65 16.03 7.70
C CYS A 151 -5.12 14.60 7.92
N ARG A 152 -5.79 13.55 7.39
CA ARG A 152 -5.49 12.13 7.60
C ARG A 152 -5.42 11.71 9.08
N LEU A 153 -6.01 12.48 9.97
CA LEU A 153 -6.08 12.18 11.41
C LEU A 153 -6.92 10.94 11.70
N ASP A 154 -7.86 10.61 10.80
CA ASP A 154 -8.69 9.41 10.91
C ASP A 154 -7.87 8.12 10.88
N GLU A 155 -6.67 8.13 10.32
CA GLU A 155 -5.78 6.97 10.23
C GLU A 155 -4.80 6.82 11.42
N LEU A 156 -4.72 7.81 12.34
CA LEU A 156 -3.82 7.73 13.50
C LEU A 156 -3.98 6.46 14.35
N PRO A 157 -5.20 5.92 14.61
CA PRO A 157 -5.34 4.68 15.37
C PRO A 157 -4.66 3.46 14.74
N GLN A 158 -4.30 3.49 13.46
CA GLN A 158 -3.57 2.40 12.80
C GLN A 158 -2.16 2.21 13.36
N LEU A 159 -1.58 3.22 14.03
CA LEU A 159 -0.32 3.05 14.78
C LEU A 159 -0.42 1.93 15.82
N LEU A 160 -1.60 1.70 16.42
CA LEU A 160 -1.85 0.57 17.31
C LEU A 160 -1.83 -0.77 16.56
N ASN A 161 -2.35 -0.82 15.32
CA ASN A 161 -2.26 -2.01 14.48
C ASN A 161 -0.78 -2.32 14.12
N ILE A 162 0.03 -1.28 13.89
CA ILE A 162 1.47 -1.46 13.62
C ILE A 162 2.16 -2.01 14.86
N LEU A 163 1.93 -1.47 16.05
CA LEU A 163 2.49 -2.00 17.30
C LEU A 163 2.11 -3.46 17.54
N LYS A 164 0.84 -3.79 17.32
CA LYS A 164 0.32 -5.16 17.43
C LYS A 164 0.99 -6.11 16.43
N GLY A 165 1.41 -5.61 15.26
CA GLY A 165 2.07 -6.37 14.20
C GLY A 165 1.17 -6.81 13.06
N ASP A 166 -0.09 -6.40 13.04
CA ASP A 166 -1.02 -6.68 11.94
C ASP A 166 -0.66 -5.86 10.70
N LEU A 167 -0.12 -4.65 10.90
CA LEU A 167 0.24 -3.66 9.88
C LEU A 167 1.72 -3.30 9.97
N SER A 168 2.29 -2.73 8.91
CA SER A 168 3.60 -2.08 8.86
C SER A 168 3.42 -0.60 8.50
N ILE A 169 4.44 0.24 8.68
CA ILE A 169 4.40 1.61 8.20
C ILE A 169 4.36 1.60 6.68
N VAL A 170 5.24 0.85 6.03
CA VAL A 170 5.32 0.78 4.56
C VAL A 170 4.95 -0.62 4.07
N GLY A 171 4.08 -0.68 3.07
CA GLY A 171 3.63 -1.92 2.43
C GLY A 171 2.42 -1.71 1.53
N PRO A 172 1.94 -2.74 0.85
CA PRO A 172 0.71 -2.70 0.08
C PRO A 172 -0.49 -2.25 0.92
N ARG A 173 -1.34 -1.36 0.38
CA ARG A 173 -2.53 -0.90 1.10
C ARG A 173 -3.48 -2.07 1.36
N PRO A 174 -3.95 -2.27 2.62
CA PRO A 174 -4.84 -3.38 2.94
C PRO A 174 -6.22 -3.19 2.30
N GLU A 175 -6.70 -4.18 1.56
CA GLU A 175 -8.02 -4.18 0.94
C GLU A 175 -9.05 -4.93 1.79
N ARG A 176 -10.34 -4.62 1.57
CA ARG A 176 -11.47 -5.39 2.11
C ARG A 176 -11.49 -6.79 1.49
N PRO A 177 -11.83 -7.85 2.25
CA PRO A 177 -11.90 -9.20 1.69
C PRO A 177 -12.82 -9.31 0.46
N GLU A 178 -13.98 -8.64 0.49
CA GLU A 178 -14.98 -8.66 -0.58
C GLU A 178 -14.42 -7.99 -1.86
N ILE A 179 -13.76 -6.84 -1.71
CA ILE A 179 -13.17 -6.10 -2.82
C ILE A 179 -11.96 -6.85 -3.39
N ALA A 180 -11.14 -7.44 -2.52
CA ALA A 180 -10.01 -8.25 -2.96
C ALA A 180 -10.48 -9.49 -3.74
N ALA A 181 -11.57 -10.13 -3.32
CA ALA A 181 -12.17 -11.25 -4.04
C ALA A 181 -12.65 -10.85 -5.43
N GLN A 182 -13.37 -9.73 -5.56
CA GLN A 182 -13.80 -9.19 -6.86
C GLN A 182 -12.61 -8.93 -7.80
N TYR A 183 -11.55 -8.30 -7.29
CA TYR A 183 -10.36 -8.05 -8.10
C TYR A 183 -9.64 -9.35 -8.49
N CYS A 184 -9.65 -10.37 -7.63
CA CYS A 184 -9.06 -11.67 -7.94
C CYS A 184 -9.89 -12.48 -8.96
N GLU A 185 -11.21 -12.27 -9.06
CA GLU A 185 -12.04 -12.87 -10.11
C GLU A 185 -11.68 -12.33 -11.50
N GLU A 186 -11.47 -11.00 -11.61
CA GLU A 186 -11.09 -10.35 -12.87
C GLU A 186 -9.59 -10.52 -13.18
N MET A 187 -8.75 -10.56 -12.15
CA MET A 187 -7.29 -10.55 -12.23
C MET A 187 -6.69 -11.44 -11.11
N PRO A 188 -6.54 -12.75 -11.33
CA PRO A 188 -6.05 -13.68 -10.29
C PRO A 188 -4.69 -13.31 -9.69
N GLU A 189 -3.82 -12.66 -10.47
CA GLU A 189 -2.53 -12.15 -10.02
C GLU A 189 -2.63 -11.05 -8.95
N PHE A 190 -3.81 -10.45 -8.72
CA PHE A 190 -4.01 -9.46 -7.66
C PHE A 190 -3.68 -10.00 -6.27
N ALA A 191 -3.82 -11.31 -6.05
CA ALA A 191 -3.44 -11.99 -4.83
C ALA A 191 -1.93 -11.92 -4.54
N LEU A 192 -1.08 -11.70 -5.56
CA LEU A 192 0.38 -11.63 -5.39
C LEU A 192 0.84 -10.48 -4.49
N ARG A 193 0.04 -9.43 -4.33
CA ARG A 193 0.32 -8.33 -3.41
C ARG A 193 0.30 -8.75 -1.93
N LEU A 194 -0.34 -9.87 -1.61
CA LEU A 194 -0.42 -10.42 -0.26
C LEU A 194 0.87 -11.16 0.18
N GLN A 195 1.93 -11.13 -0.61
CA GLN A 195 3.24 -11.68 -0.22
C GLN A 195 3.94 -10.84 0.84
N ALA A 196 3.65 -9.56 0.92
CA ALA A 196 4.16 -8.65 1.96
C ALA A 196 3.08 -8.30 2.99
N LYS A 197 3.54 -7.83 4.17
CA LYS A 197 2.64 -7.27 5.18
C LYS A 197 2.02 -5.97 4.65
N ALA A 198 0.72 -5.78 4.92
CA ALA A 198 0.03 -4.56 4.56
C ALA A 198 0.64 -3.34 5.26
N GLY A 199 0.64 -2.18 4.58
CA GLY A 199 1.21 -0.93 5.06
C GLY A 199 0.20 0.18 5.28
N LEU A 200 0.55 1.11 6.19
CA LEU A 200 -0.13 2.39 6.37
C LEU A 200 0.08 3.26 5.13
N THR A 201 1.29 3.27 4.59
CA THR A 201 1.66 3.88 3.31
C THR A 201 2.34 2.89 2.38
N GLY A 202 2.51 3.21 1.10
CA GLY A 202 3.15 2.36 0.10
C GLY A 202 3.18 3.01 -1.27
N TYR A 203 3.84 2.37 -2.24
CA TYR A 203 3.99 2.90 -3.60
C TYR A 203 2.68 3.32 -4.24
N ALA A 204 1.66 2.46 -4.19
CA ALA A 204 0.36 2.76 -4.77
C ALA A 204 -0.38 3.93 -4.09
N GLN A 205 0.01 4.29 -2.87
CA GLN A 205 -0.57 5.41 -2.13
C GLN A 205 0.16 6.73 -2.40
N VAL A 206 1.47 6.67 -2.67
CA VAL A 206 2.32 7.84 -2.92
C VAL A 206 2.32 8.23 -4.40
N TYR A 207 2.45 7.25 -5.29
CA TYR A 207 2.52 7.50 -6.73
C TYR A 207 1.19 7.31 -7.46
N GLY A 208 0.21 6.64 -6.82
CA GLY A 208 -1.12 6.44 -7.37
C GLY A 208 -1.97 7.69 -7.26
N LYS A 209 -2.67 8.04 -8.34
CA LYS A 209 -3.67 9.10 -8.37
C LYS A 209 -5.08 8.52 -8.22
N TYR A 210 -6.09 9.38 -8.09
CA TYR A 210 -7.48 8.97 -7.96
C TYR A 210 -7.97 8.03 -9.09
N ASN A 211 -7.43 8.19 -10.31
CA ASN A 211 -7.76 7.39 -11.49
C ASN A 211 -6.84 6.16 -11.69
N THR A 212 -6.01 5.81 -10.72
CA THR A 212 -5.11 4.64 -10.80
C THR A 212 -5.93 3.35 -10.82
N THR A 213 -5.75 2.54 -11.87
CA THR A 213 -6.47 1.27 -12.03
C THR A 213 -6.04 0.22 -10.99
N PRO A 214 -6.85 -0.81 -10.70
CA PRO A 214 -6.42 -1.93 -9.86
C PRO A 214 -5.15 -2.62 -10.37
N TYR A 215 -4.98 -2.69 -11.68
CA TYR A 215 -3.77 -3.25 -12.32
C TYR A 215 -2.52 -2.40 -12.05
N ASP A 216 -2.61 -1.07 -12.17
CA ASP A 216 -1.48 -0.18 -11.88
C ASP A 216 -1.11 -0.23 -10.39
N LYS A 217 -2.12 -0.30 -9.48
CA LYS A 217 -1.89 -0.50 -8.06
C LYS A 217 -1.14 -1.80 -7.78
N LEU A 218 -1.55 -2.89 -8.44
CA LEU A 218 -0.86 -4.17 -8.33
C LEU A 218 0.60 -4.05 -8.79
N GLN A 219 0.87 -3.42 -9.93
CA GLN A 219 2.23 -3.25 -10.43
C GLN A 219 3.10 -2.49 -9.43
N MET A 220 2.59 -1.37 -8.87
CA MET A 220 3.30 -0.58 -7.85
C MET A 220 3.58 -1.38 -6.58
N ASP A 221 2.60 -2.14 -6.09
CA ASP A 221 2.77 -3.01 -4.94
C ASP A 221 3.80 -4.12 -5.19
N LEU A 222 3.78 -4.73 -6.39
CA LEU A 222 4.75 -5.76 -6.75
C LEU A 222 6.16 -5.20 -6.94
N MET A 223 6.31 -3.97 -7.47
CA MET A 223 7.62 -3.32 -7.55
C MET A 223 8.24 -3.13 -6.17
N TYR A 224 7.45 -2.71 -5.19
CA TYR A 224 7.91 -2.63 -3.80
C TYR A 224 8.26 -4.02 -3.24
N ILE A 225 7.42 -5.04 -3.48
CA ILE A 225 7.62 -6.40 -2.99
C ILE A 225 8.87 -7.03 -3.60
N ALA A 226 9.16 -6.78 -4.88
CA ALA A 226 10.32 -7.34 -5.57
C ALA A 226 11.66 -6.80 -5.05
N HIS A 227 11.70 -5.53 -4.58
CA HIS A 227 12.94 -4.86 -4.17
C HIS A 227 12.77 -4.09 -2.85
N PRO A 228 12.37 -4.73 -1.74
CA PRO A 228 12.21 -4.04 -0.48
C PRO A 228 13.59 -3.66 0.10
N SER A 229 13.71 -2.42 0.53
CA SER A 229 14.87 -1.93 1.25
C SER A 229 14.47 -0.88 2.27
N LEU A 230 15.29 -0.71 3.32
CA LEU A 230 15.04 0.32 4.35
C LEU A 230 15.14 1.74 3.77
N ILE A 231 16.01 1.95 2.77
CA ILE A 231 16.14 3.24 2.08
C ILE A 231 14.86 3.54 1.30
N GLU A 232 14.28 2.54 0.66
CA GLU A 232 13.03 2.70 -0.07
C GLU A 232 11.85 2.94 0.86
N ASP A 233 11.79 2.23 2.00
CA ASP A 233 10.80 2.49 3.04
C ASP A 233 10.88 3.96 3.53
N LEU A 234 12.10 4.47 3.77
CA LEU A 234 12.29 5.85 4.18
C LEU A 234 11.86 6.86 3.12
N LYS A 235 12.20 6.61 1.84
CA LYS A 235 11.76 7.46 0.72
C LYS A 235 10.24 7.51 0.61
N ILE A 236 9.56 6.37 0.71
CA ILE A 236 8.09 6.30 0.66
C ILE A 236 7.48 7.11 1.82
N CYS A 237 8.03 7.01 3.03
CA CYS A 237 7.59 7.81 4.16
C CYS A 237 7.76 9.31 3.93
N LEU A 238 8.90 9.75 3.38
CA LEU A 238 9.18 11.16 3.09
C LEU A 238 8.28 11.71 1.97
N LEU A 239 8.09 10.95 0.90
CA LEU A 239 7.22 11.33 -0.21
C LEU A 239 5.75 11.43 0.22
N TYR A 240 5.29 10.51 1.07
CA TYR A 240 3.94 10.57 1.64
C TYR A 240 3.66 11.87 2.41
N THR A 241 4.67 12.43 3.08
CA THR A 241 4.55 13.71 3.78
C THR A 241 4.55 14.91 2.82
N SER A 242 5.24 14.81 1.68
CA SER A 242 5.30 15.84 0.64
C SER A 242 3.98 15.92 -0.15
N ASP A 243 3.45 14.80 -0.64
CA ASP A 243 2.17 14.77 -1.38
C ASP A 243 0.99 15.29 -0.54
N ALA A 244 0.98 15.02 0.76
CA ALA A 244 -0.03 15.58 1.67
C ALA A 244 0.05 17.11 1.80
N ALA A 245 1.16 17.74 1.39
CA ALA A 245 1.35 19.18 1.38
C ALA A 245 0.98 19.83 0.02
N ASP A 246 1.09 19.09 -1.08
CA ASP A 246 0.84 19.58 -2.45
C ASP A 246 -0.63 19.43 -2.90
N ASP A 247 -1.42 18.61 -2.22
CA ASP A 247 -2.87 18.42 -2.47
C ASP A 247 -3.76 19.52 -1.83
N LYS A 248 -3.24 20.74 -1.65
CA LYS A 248 -3.98 21.91 -1.13
C LYS A 248 -4.24 22.94 -2.19
#